data_aadaf30efffbc9075fa44efc6ed71902
#
_entry.id   aadaf30efffbc9075fa44efc6ed71902
#
_cell.length_a   1.000
_cell.length_b   1.000
_cell.length_c   1.000
_cell.angle_alpha   90.00
_cell.angle_beta   90.00
_cell.angle_gamma   90.00
#
_symmetry.space_group_name_H-M   'P 1'
#
loop_
_entity.id
_entity.type
_entity.pdbx_description
1 polymer ?
#
loop_
_entity_poly.entity_id
_entity_poly.type
_entity_poly.pdbx_seq_one_letter_code
_entity_poly.pdbx_strand_id
1 'polypeptide(L)'
;MRPLTAPTRSPDGMSVPGGHDPERFAGIRRDYTDADVARLAGSFRIRHTLAEMGANRLWHLLKTEPFVNTLGALTGNQAMQQVKAGLKAIYLSGWQVAADANSGGQMYPDQSLYPVDSVPNVVKRINNALRRADQIDRSEGTRDGTYWMAPVIADAEAGFGGPLNAYELMKSMIEAGAAGVHFEDQLAAEKKCGHLGGKVLVPISTHIRTLNAARLAADVEGVPTVLLCRTDAQSAQLLTADVDERDRPFIGNERTPEGFFRIKPGCGVDYAIARGLAFAPYSDLLWWETSDPNLEDAQRFADAIHAEFPGKMLAYNCSPSFNWKKKLPADKIASFQRDIAKMGYRFQFVTLAGFHSLNLSMFNLARGYKDRGMAAYSELQQAEFAAEPEGYTATRHQREVGVGYFDAVAMAISGGKSSTTALSGSTEADQFHDHSEAEGKGSPHRDDYDDGLVHSHTWATATGK
;
A
#
# COMPACT_ATOMS: atom_id res chain seq x y z
N MET A 1 1.02 21.02 -34.91
CA MET A 1 0.71 20.34 -33.65
C MET A 1 0.92 21.31 -32.49
N ARG A 2 -0.13 21.67 -31.76
CA ARG A 2 0.02 22.39 -30.51
C ARG A 2 0.54 21.42 -29.45
N PRO A 3 1.51 21.79 -28.63
CA PRO A 3 1.93 20.93 -27.52
C PRO A 3 0.70 20.71 -26.60
N LEU A 4 0.42 19.46 -26.25
CA LEU A 4 -0.55 19.09 -25.24
C LEU A 4 -0.06 19.69 -23.92
N THR A 5 -0.66 20.80 -23.52
CA THR A 5 -0.50 21.29 -22.14
C THR A 5 -1.22 20.30 -21.25
N ALA A 6 -0.49 19.59 -20.41
CA ALA A 6 -1.08 18.73 -19.40
C ALA A 6 -2.10 19.52 -18.57
N PRO A 7 -3.25 18.94 -18.21
CA PRO A 7 -4.22 19.62 -17.37
C PRO A 7 -3.56 19.92 -16.01
N THR A 8 -3.59 21.19 -15.64
CA THR A 8 -2.98 21.69 -14.40
C THR A 8 -3.86 21.48 -13.15
N ARG A 9 -4.99 20.75 -13.28
CA ARG A 9 -5.93 20.50 -12.17
C ARG A 9 -6.42 19.07 -12.19
N SER A 10 -6.47 18.44 -11.02
CA SER A 10 -7.19 17.19 -10.79
C SER A 10 -8.72 17.42 -10.84
N PRO A 11 -9.54 16.36 -11.01
CA PRO A 11 -11.00 16.47 -11.05
C PRO A 11 -11.63 17.11 -9.81
N ASP A 12 -10.97 17.05 -8.67
CA ASP A 12 -11.37 17.64 -7.39
C ASP A 12 -10.92 19.11 -7.22
N GLY A 13 -10.43 19.74 -8.29
CA GLY A 13 -10.02 21.16 -8.28
C GLY A 13 -8.66 21.41 -7.65
N MET A 14 -7.96 20.36 -7.22
CA MET A 14 -6.58 20.49 -6.73
C MET A 14 -5.66 20.83 -7.90
N SER A 15 -4.95 21.95 -7.82
CA SER A 15 -3.80 22.18 -8.67
C SER A 15 -2.78 21.06 -8.40
N VAL A 16 -2.23 20.43 -9.44
CA VAL A 16 -1.02 19.60 -9.27
C VAL A 16 0.05 20.58 -8.78
N PRO A 17 0.43 20.53 -7.51
CA PRO A 17 1.32 21.55 -6.99
C PRO A 17 2.73 21.31 -7.52
N GLY A 18 3.21 22.23 -8.32
CA GLY A 18 4.65 22.48 -8.42
C GLY A 18 5.17 23.36 -7.28
N GLY A 19 4.40 23.54 -6.20
CA GLY A 19 4.76 24.36 -5.06
C GLY A 19 4.79 23.53 -3.79
N HIS A 20 5.93 23.52 -3.11
CA HIS A 20 6.06 22.93 -1.78
C HIS A 20 5.13 23.66 -0.81
N ASP A 21 4.33 22.91 -0.05
CA ASP A 21 3.75 23.43 1.20
C ASP A 21 4.95 23.92 2.06
N PRO A 22 5.10 25.20 2.34
CA PRO A 22 6.25 25.71 3.09
C PRO A 22 6.34 25.11 4.50
N GLU A 23 5.23 24.59 5.03
CA GLU A 23 5.16 23.92 6.32
C GLU A 23 5.38 22.39 6.21
N ARG A 24 5.52 21.84 4.99
CA ARG A 24 5.60 20.38 4.78
C ARG A 24 6.67 19.71 5.64
N PHE A 25 7.77 20.38 5.86
CA PHE A 25 8.92 19.88 6.62
C PHE A 25 9.17 20.63 7.92
N ALA A 26 8.17 21.40 8.41
CA ALA A 26 8.30 22.08 9.70
C ALA A 26 8.59 21.08 10.83
N GLY A 27 9.64 21.32 11.61
CA GLY A 27 10.06 20.42 12.69
C GLY A 27 10.79 19.14 12.24
N ILE A 28 11.01 18.93 10.93
CA ILE A 28 11.80 17.80 10.45
C ILE A 28 13.29 18.16 10.46
N ARG A 29 14.07 17.38 11.20
CA ARG A 29 15.51 17.50 11.31
C ARG A 29 16.20 16.69 10.18
N ARG A 30 17.25 17.28 9.64
CA ARG A 30 18.20 16.68 8.70
C ARG A 30 19.61 16.84 9.26
N ASP A 31 20.36 15.76 9.35
CA ASP A 31 21.77 15.82 9.78
C ASP A 31 22.73 16.00 8.59
N TYR A 32 22.24 16.56 7.47
CA TYR A 32 22.94 16.93 6.26
C TYR A 32 22.47 18.31 5.77
N THR A 33 23.20 18.90 4.85
CA THR A 33 22.96 20.25 4.33
C THR A 33 22.32 20.23 2.93
N ASP A 34 21.71 21.36 2.52
CA ASP A 34 21.23 21.54 1.16
C ASP A 34 22.37 21.43 0.12
N ALA A 35 23.59 21.80 0.49
CA ALA A 35 24.79 21.63 -0.34
C ALA A 35 25.13 20.14 -0.56
N ASP A 36 24.90 19.29 0.45
CA ASP A 36 25.05 17.83 0.29
C ASP A 36 24.01 17.28 -0.67
N VAL A 37 22.75 17.70 -0.54
CA VAL A 37 21.67 17.31 -1.46
C VAL A 37 22.02 17.73 -2.89
N ALA A 38 22.40 18.98 -3.10
CA ALA A 38 22.75 19.50 -4.43
C ALA A 38 23.94 18.76 -5.05
N ARG A 39 24.92 18.42 -4.25
CA ARG A 39 26.12 17.66 -4.69
C ARG A 39 25.79 16.22 -5.06
N LEU A 40 24.84 15.58 -4.37
CA LEU A 40 24.47 14.19 -4.56
C LEU A 40 23.39 13.99 -5.64
N ALA A 41 22.61 15.03 -5.96
CA ALA A 41 21.54 14.95 -6.97
C ALA A 41 22.01 14.80 -8.42
N GLY A 42 23.33 14.93 -8.67
CA GLY A 42 23.89 14.88 -10.04
C GLY A 42 23.64 16.15 -10.84
N SER A 43 23.86 16.07 -12.16
CA SER A 43 23.79 17.24 -13.05
C SER A 43 22.40 17.51 -13.64
N PHE A 44 21.47 16.57 -13.51
CA PHE A 44 20.09 16.71 -13.96
C PHE A 44 19.14 15.97 -13.01
N ARG A 45 17.87 16.34 -13.03
CA ARG A 45 16.82 15.68 -12.22
C ARG A 45 15.89 14.86 -13.09
N ILE A 46 15.65 13.63 -12.69
CA ILE A 46 14.54 12.81 -13.21
C ILE A 46 13.28 13.25 -12.46
N ARG A 47 12.15 13.34 -13.16
CA ARG A 47 10.89 13.72 -12.55
C ARG A 47 10.07 12.47 -12.24
N HIS A 48 9.84 12.22 -10.97
CA HIS A 48 9.06 11.09 -10.47
C HIS A 48 7.59 11.51 -10.25
N THR A 49 6.86 11.77 -11.35
CA THR A 49 5.53 12.38 -11.32
C THR A 49 4.54 11.65 -10.41
N LEU A 50 4.50 10.32 -10.46
CA LEU A 50 3.55 9.54 -9.63
C LEU A 50 3.87 9.64 -8.14
N ALA A 51 5.15 9.55 -7.78
CA ALA A 51 5.59 9.69 -6.39
C ALA A 51 5.33 11.10 -5.85
N GLU A 52 5.64 12.14 -6.65
CA GLU A 52 5.40 13.54 -6.29
C GLU A 52 3.92 13.83 -6.07
N MET A 53 3.07 13.44 -7.03
CA MET A 53 1.61 13.59 -6.92
C MET A 53 1.06 12.82 -5.72
N GLY A 54 1.47 11.57 -5.56
CA GLY A 54 1.04 10.70 -4.46
C GLY A 54 1.44 11.25 -3.11
N ALA A 55 2.70 11.71 -2.95
CA ALA A 55 3.19 12.26 -1.69
C ALA A 55 2.43 13.54 -1.29
N ASN A 56 2.21 14.46 -2.24
CA ASN A 56 1.43 15.67 -1.99
C ASN A 56 -0.03 15.35 -1.66
N ARG A 57 -0.65 14.40 -2.38
CA ARG A 57 -2.02 13.94 -2.10
C ARG A 57 -2.13 13.31 -0.72
N LEU A 58 -1.19 12.42 -0.37
CA LEU A 58 -1.16 11.78 0.95
C LEU A 58 -1.06 12.83 2.06
N TRP A 59 -0.13 13.77 1.93
CA TRP A 59 0.05 14.84 2.90
C TRP A 59 -1.21 15.67 3.09
N HIS A 60 -1.86 16.05 1.98
CA HIS A 60 -3.14 16.75 2.00
C HIS A 60 -4.22 15.95 2.76
N LEU A 61 -4.38 14.66 2.44
CA LEU A 61 -5.35 13.80 3.10
C LEU A 61 -5.08 13.70 4.60
N LEU A 62 -3.82 13.52 5.01
CA LEU A 62 -3.43 13.45 6.43
C LEU A 62 -3.75 14.73 7.21
N LYS A 63 -3.73 15.90 6.54
CA LYS A 63 -4.07 17.20 7.15
C LYS A 63 -5.57 17.49 7.16
N THR A 64 -6.31 17.06 6.17
CA THR A 64 -7.71 17.47 5.94
C THR A 64 -8.75 16.44 6.35
N GLU A 65 -8.44 15.14 6.24
CA GLU A 65 -9.37 14.09 6.67
C GLU A 65 -9.27 13.88 8.20
N PRO A 66 -10.35 13.42 8.84
CA PRO A 66 -10.27 13.01 10.25
C PRO A 66 -9.19 11.95 10.49
N PHE A 67 -9.09 11.00 9.59
CA PHE A 67 -8.02 10.02 9.45
C PHE A 67 -8.07 9.41 8.05
N VAL A 68 -6.96 8.86 7.61
CA VAL A 68 -6.83 8.11 6.35
C VAL A 68 -6.79 6.63 6.69
N ASN A 69 -7.86 5.91 6.38
CA ASN A 69 -7.93 4.46 6.55
C ASN A 69 -7.58 3.74 5.25
N THR A 70 -6.81 2.67 5.36
CA THR A 70 -6.32 1.90 4.22
C THR A 70 -6.35 0.41 4.48
N LEU A 71 -6.40 -0.35 3.41
CA LEU A 71 -6.30 -1.80 3.43
C LEU A 71 -5.06 -2.24 2.66
N GLY A 72 -4.42 -3.31 3.12
CA GLY A 72 -3.32 -3.92 2.40
C GLY A 72 -3.79 -4.50 1.07
N ALA A 73 -3.30 -3.96 -0.06
CA ALA A 73 -3.51 -4.54 -1.37
C ALA A 73 -2.37 -5.51 -1.72
N LEU A 74 -2.69 -6.65 -2.31
CA LEU A 74 -1.72 -7.62 -2.80
C LEU A 74 -1.52 -7.51 -4.31
N THR A 75 -2.56 -7.07 -5.04
CA THR A 75 -2.57 -6.95 -6.50
C THR A 75 -3.07 -5.59 -6.94
N GLY A 76 -2.77 -5.22 -8.21
CA GLY A 76 -3.30 -4.00 -8.82
C GLY A 76 -4.83 -4.01 -8.91
N ASN A 77 -5.44 -5.16 -9.19
CA ASN A 77 -6.90 -5.28 -9.24
C ASN A 77 -7.55 -5.05 -7.86
N GLN A 78 -6.96 -5.59 -6.79
CA GLN A 78 -7.44 -5.27 -5.44
C GLN A 78 -7.36 -3.77 -5.14
N ALA A 79 -6.28 -3.10 -5.54
CA ALA A 79 -6.14 -1.66 -5.37
C ALA A 79 -7.21 -0.88 -6.16
N MET A 80 -7.51 -1.29 -7.40
CA MET A 80 -8.59 -0.71 -8.20
C MET A 80 -9.94 -0.83 -7.48
N GLN A 81 -10.27 -2.02 -6.94
CA GLN A 81 -11.52 -2.22 -6.20
C GLN A 81 -11.57 -1.40 -4.90
N GLN A 82 -10.45 -1.24 -4.19
CA GLN A 82 -10.38 -0.37 -3.01
C GLN A 82 -10.68 1.09 -3.36
N VAL A 83 -10.14 1.60 -4.47
CA VAL A 83 -10.42 2.97 -4.95
C VAL A 83 -11.88 3.12 -5.37
N LYS A 84 -12.44 2.16 -6.11
CA LYS A 84 -13.87 2.17 -6.48
C LYS A 84 -14.79 2.12 -5.27
N ALA A 85 -14.44 1.37 -4.25
CA ALA A 85 -15.16 1.33 -2.98
C ALA A 85 -15.00 2.61 -2.12
N GLY A 86 -14.25 3.61 -2.59
CA GLY A 86 -14.12 4.92 -1.96
C GLY A 86 -12.93 5.09 -1.01
N LEU A 87 -12.02 4.11 -0.91
CA LEU A 87 -10.77 4.31 -0.15
C LEU A 87 -9.86 5.29 -0.88
N LYS A 88 -9.29 6.24 -0.12
CA LYS A 88 -8.52 7.37 -0.67
C LYS A 88 -7.02 7.12 -0.76
N ALA A 89 -6.53 6.03 -0.17
CA ALA A 89 -5.12 5.63 -0.17
C ALA A 89 -4.99 4.10 -0.08
N ILE A 90 -3.84 3.57 -0.47
CA ILE A 90 -3.54 2.14 -0.51
C ILE A 90 -2.35 1.86 0.42
N TYR A 91 -2.45 0.82 1.23
CA TYR A 91 -1.30 0.29 1.97
C TYR A 91 -0.71 -0.92 1.23
N LEU A 92 0.61 -1.00 1.17
CA LEU A 92 1.34 -2.15 0.63
C LEU A 92 2.21 -2.78 1.71
N SER A 93 1.81 -3.96 2.14
CA SER A 93 2.44 -4.73 3.21
C SER A 93 3.60 -5.57 2.71
N GLY A 94 4.76 -5.48 3.35
CA GLY A 94 5.90 -6.37 3.13
C GLY A 94 5.56 -7.82 3.45
N TRP A 95 4.75 -8.07 4.48
CA TRP A 95 4.26 -9.41 4.80
C TRP A 95 3.51 -10.05 3.63
N GLN A 96 2.59 -9.32 2.99
CA GLN A 96 1.85 -9.83 1.83
C GLN A 96 2.76 -10.07 0.63
N VAL A 97 3.75 -9.18 0.44
CA VAL A 97 4.75 -9.34 -0.62
C VAL A 97 5.62 -10.57 -0.37
N ALA A 98 6.08 -10.78 0.86
CA ALA A 98 6.83 -12.00 1.24
C ALA A 98 6.03 -13.26 0.93
N ALA A 99 4.73 -13.27 1.29
CA ALA A 99 3.87 -14.44 1.16
C ALA A 99 3.59 -14.83 -0.31
N ASP A 100 3.30 -13.85 -1.20
CA ASP A 100 2.72 -14.21 -2.51
C ASP A 100 3.05 -13.22 -3.66
N ALA A 101 3.93 -12.26 -3.48
CA ALA A 101 4.19 -11.25 -4.53
C ALA A 101 5.66 -10.84 -4.66
N ASN A 102 6.59 -11.59 -4.06
CA ASN A 102 8.00 -11.25 -4.14
C ASN A 102 8.63 -11.65 -5.48
N SER A 103 9.69 -10.94 -5.87
CA SER A 103 10.40 -11.16 -7.13
C SER A 103 11.22 -12.46 -7.16
N GLY A 104 11.47 -13.07 -6.00
CA GLY A 104 12.11 -14.37 -5.89
C GLY A 104 11.20 -15.55 -6.25
N GLY A 105 9.89 -15.32 -6.42
CA GLY A 105 8.91 -16.36 -6.78
C GLY A 105 8.74 -17.44 -5.72
N GLN A 106 9.08 -17.16 -4.47
CA GLN A 106 8.98 -18.07 -3.34
C GLN A 106 7.89 -17.60 -2.35
N MET A 107 7.44 -18.49 -1.51
CA MET A 107 6.59 -18.16 -0.38
C MET A 107 7.46 -18.03 0.89
N TYR A 108 7.53 -16.82 1.45
CA TYR A 108 8.34 -16.52 2.62
C TYR A 108 7.51 -16.02 3.79
N PRO A 109 7.93 -16.31 5.03
CA PRO A 109 7.48 -15.56 6.19
C PRO A 109 8.01 -14.12 6.12
N ASP A 110 7.41 -13.23 6.89
CA ASP A 110 7.81 -11.82 7.01
C ASP A 110 9.10 -11.68 7.87
N GLN A 111 10.22 -12.00 7.24
CA GLN A 111 11.57 -12.02 7.83
C GLN A 111 12.63 -11.44 6.88
N SER A 112 12.24 -10.58 5.95
CA SER A 112 13.13 -9.97 4.95
C SER A 112 13.93 -10.98 4.13
N LEU A 113 13.36 -12.16 3.85
CA LEU A 113 14.01 -13.22 3.06
C LEU A 113 13.85 -13.00 1.55
N TYR A 114 12.91 -12.17 1.15
CA TYR A 114 12.66 -11.86 -0.24
C TYR A 114 13.61 -10.79 -0.79
N PRO A 115 13.83 -10.73 -2.12
CA PRO A 115 14.69 -9.71 -2.73
C PRO A 115 14.18 -8.28 -2.47
N VAL A 116 15.11 -7.36 -2.26
CA VAL A 116 14.82 -5.96 -1.87
C VAL A 116 13.96 -5.18 -2.88
N ASP A 117 13.98 -5.58 -4.15
CA ASP A 117 13.18 -4.98 -5.23
C ASP A 117 11.71 -5.43 -5.23
N SER A 118 11.33 -6.38 -4.38
CA SER A 118 10.01 -6.99 -4.41
C SER A 118 8.89 -5.99 -4.12
N VAL A 119 9.01 -5.20 -3.05
CA VAL A 119 8.01 -4.17 -2.70
C VAL A 119 7.96 -3.05 -3.76
N PRO A 120 9.08 -2.46 -4.22
CA PRO A 120 9.07 -1.52 -5.34
C PRO A 120 8.36 -2.06 -6.59
N ASN A 121 8.58 -3.32 -6.96
CA ASN A 121 7.93 -3.94 -8.11
C ASN A 121 6.40 -4.02 -7.94
N VAL A 122 5.89 -4.30 -6.75
CA VAL A 122 4.45 -4.31 -6.48
C VAL A 122 3.87 -2.90 -6.44
N VAL A 123 4.57 -1.90 -5.88
CA VAL A 123 4.20 -0.48 -5.97
C VAL A 123 3.99 -0.08 -7.43
N LYS A 124 4.96 -0.40 -8.30
CA LYS A 124 4.88 -0.12 -9.74
C LYS A 124 3.68 -0.82 -10.40
N ARG A 125 3.42 -2.08 -10.03
CA ARG A 125 2.28 -2.86 -10.53
C ARG A 125 0.95 -2.22 -10.14
N ILE A 126 0.79 -1.82 -8.89
CA ILE A 126 -0.40 -1.12 -8.39
C ILE A 126 -0.60 0.21 -9.14
N ASN A 127 0.42 1.05 -9.21
CA ASN A 127 0.36 2.32 -9.91
C ASN A 127 0.02 2.15 -11.40
N ASN A 128 0.54 1.11 -12.06
CA ASN A 128 0.20 0.81 -13.45
C ASN A 128 -1.26 0.38 -13.62
N ALA A 129 -1.83 -0.39 -12.67
CA ALA A 129 -3.23 -0.77 -12.71
C ALA A 129 -4.14 0.46 -12.53
N LEU A 130 -3.87 1.31 -11.53
CA LEU A 130 -4.61 2.54 -11.30
C LEU A 130 -4.53 3.49 -12.50
N ARG A 131 -3.34 3.65 -13.09
CA ARG A 131 -3.16 4.44 -14.31
C ARG A 131 -3.92 3.86 -15.49
N ARG A 132 -3.99 2.54 -15.63
CA ARG A 132 -4.77 1.89 -16.68
C ARG A 132 -6.26 2.15 -16.49
N ALA A 133 -6.78 2.07 -15.28
CA ALA A 133 -8.16 2.40 -14.98
C ALA A 133 -8.51 3.86 -15.36
N ASP A 134 -7.65 4.81 -15.01
CA ASP A 134 -7.81 6.22 -15.44
C ASP A 134 -7.81 6.38 -16.97
N GLN A 135 -6.94 5.64 -17.68
CA GLN A 135 -6.86 5.65 -19.13
C GLN A 135 -8.13 5.07 -19.78
N ILE A 136 -8.70 4.00 -19.21
CA ILE A 136 -9.95 3.39 -19.67
C ILE A 136 -11.08 4.39 -19.56
N ASP A 137 -11.32 4.92 -18.36
CA ASP A 137 -12.38 5.91 -18.13
C ASP A 137 -12.24 7.14 -19.05
N ARG A 138 -11.01 7.58 -19.25
CA ARG A 138 -10.72 8.73 -20.14
C ARG A 138 -11.03 8.41 -21.60
N SER A 139 -10.68 7.21 -22.08
CA SER A 139 -10.91 6.80 -23.47
C SER A 139 -12.38 6.57 -23.78
N GLU A 140 -13.15 6.12 -22.79
CA GLU A 140 -14.59 5.89 -22.89
C GLU A 140 -15.43 7.16 -22.66
N GLY A 141 -14.80 8.23 -22.15
CA GLY A 141 -15.51 9.47 -21.79
C GLY A 141 -16.32 9.35 -20.49
N THR A 142 -16.20 8.23 -19.79
CA THR A 142 -16.82 8.02 -18.48
C THR A 142 -16.11 8.87 -17.43
N ARG A 143 -16.87 9.67 -16.68
CA ARG A 143 -16.34 10.50 -15.58
C ARG A 143 -17.31 10.44 -14.42
N ASP A 144 -17.17 9.42 -13.61
CA ASP A 144 -17.92 9.26 -12.36
C ASP A 144 -17.32 10.04 -11.18
N GLY A 145 -16.20 10.75 -11.41
CA GLY A 145 -15.49 11.49 -10.38
C GLY A 145 -14.45 10.67 -9.61
N THR A 146 -14.23 9.41 -9.97
CA THR A 146 -13.22 8.55 -9.33
C THR A 146 -11.82 9.13 -9.51
N TYR A 147 -11.11 9.35 -8.40
CA TYR A 147 -9.70 9.73 -8.40
C TYR A 147 -8.82 8.48 -8.32
N TRP A 148 -8.40 7.97 -9.48
CA TRP A 148 -7.67 6.71 -9.58
C TRP A 148 -6.27 6.73 -8.97
N MET A 149 -5.57 7.87 -8.96
CA MET A 149 -4.17 7.95 -8.51
C MET A 149 -4.06 8.03 -6.98
N ALA A 150 -4.72 7.09 -6.29
CA ALA A 150 -4.64 6.96 -4.84
C ALA A 150 -3.17 6.76 -4.40
N PRO A 151 -2.68 7.52 -3.39
CA PRO A 151 -1.32 7.38 -2.91
C PRO A 151 -1.07 6.01 -2.29
N VAL A 152 0.08 5.40 -2.63
CA VAL A 152 0.52 4.11 -2.10
C VAL A 152 1.54 4.34 -1.00
N ILE A 153 1.30 3.79 0.18
CA ILE A 153 2.22 3.77 1.30
C ILE A 153 2.83 2.38 1.39
N ALA A 154 4.16 2.28 1.30
CA ALA A 154 4.89 1.04 1.12
C ALA A 154 5.79 0.67 2.30
N ASP A 155 5.93 -0.62 2.53
CA ASP A 155 6.76 -1.25 3.54
C ASP A 155 8.21 -1.37 3.04
N ALA A 156 9.16 -0.76 3.76
CA ALA A 156 10.59 -0.91 3.52
C ALA A 156 11.28 -1.81 4.55
N GLU A 157 10.50 -2.50 5.39
CA GLU A 157 11.05 -3.38 6.41
C GLU A 157 12.06 -2.63 7.32
N ALA A 158 13.14 -3.29 7.72
CA ALA A 158 14.27 -2.65 8.39
C ALA A 158 15.33 -2.07 7.42
N GLY A 159 14.98 -1.88 6.13
CA GLY A 159 15.87 -1.30 5.12
C GLY A 159 16.81 -2.29 4.42
N PHE A 160 16.66 -3.60 4.63
CA PHE A 160 17.44 -4.68 3.98
C PHE A 160 18.96 -4.57 4.16
N GLY A 161 19.41 -3.92 5.21
CA GLY A 161 20.83 -3.76 5.52
C GLY A 161 21.13 -2.51 6.33
N GLY A 162 22.20 -1.80 5.96
CA GLY A 162 22.58 -0.56 6.62
C GLY A 162 21.95 0.69 5.99
N PRO A 163 22.36 1.90 6.44
CA PRO A 163 21.83 3.16 5.93
C PRO A 163 21.95 3.35 4.41
N LEU A 164 23.01 2.82 3.79
CA LEU A 164 23.16 2.89 2.33
C LEU A 164 22.14 2.02 1.59
N ASN A 165 21.79 0.85 2.16
CA ASN A 165 20.72 0.03 1.61
C ASN A 165 19.37 0.75 1.72
N ALA A 166 19.09 1.38 2.86
CA ALA A 166 17.87 2.16 3.06
C ALA A 166 17.77 3.35 2.10
N TYR A 167 18.90 4.02 1.81
CA TYR A 167 18.98 5.09 0.83
C TYR A 167 18.59 4.60 -0.58
N GLU A 168 19.18 3.50 -1.06
CA GLU A 168 18.89 2.96 -2.39
C GLU A 168 17.48 2.37 -2.46
N LEU A 169 16.99 1.73 -1.38
CA LEU A 169 15.62 1.23 -1.33
C LEU A 169 14.60 2.38 -1.43
N MET A 170 14.82 3.49 -0.71
CA MET A 170 13.93 4.66 -0.81
C MET A 170 13.92 5.23 -2.23
N LYS A 171 15.06 5.30 -2.93
CA LYS A 171 15.09 5.69 -4.35
C LYS A 171 14.23 4.75 -5.20
N SER A 172 14.41 3.45 -5.06
CA SER A 172 13.61 2.46 -5.80
C SER A 172 12.10 2.59 -5.52
N MET A 173 11.70 2.90 -4.27
CA MET A 173 10.32 3.17 -3.91
C MET A 173 9.77 4.42 -4.61
N ILE A 174 10.57 5.49 -4.67
CA ILE A 174 10.22 6.73 -5.36
C ILE A 174 10.09 6.50 -6.87
N GLU A 175 11.03 5.81 -7.49
CA GLU A 175 11.00 5.44 -8.91
C GLU A 175 9.75 4.61 -9.25
N ALA A 176 9.33 3.73 -8.35
CA ALA A 176 8.11 2.94 -8.48
C ALA A 176 6.81 3.76 -8.28
N GLY A 177 6.91 4.98 -7.71
CA GLY A 177 5.80 5.88 -7.47
C GLY A 177 5.18 5.77 -6.08
N ALA A 178 5.91 5.34 -5.05
CA ALA A 178 5.45 5.35 -3.67
C ALA A 178 5.24 6.79 -3.17
N ALA A 179 4.12 7.01 -2.48
CA ALA A 179 3.76 8.29 -1.87
C ALA A 179 4.32 8.43 -0.45
N GLY A 180 4.35 7.34 0.27
CA GLY A 180 4.92 7.21 1.61
C GLY A 180 5.64 5.89 1.76
N VAL A 181 6.63 5.87 2.66
CA VAL A 181 7.44 4.68 2.95
C VAL A 181 7.70 4.62 4.45
N HIS A 182 7.60 3.44 5.03
CA HIS A 182 7.99 3.26 6.43
C HIS A 182 9.20 2.35 6.58
N PHE A 183 9.99 2.66 7.61
CA PHE A 183 11.14 1.87 8.06
C PHE A 183 10.99 1.54 9.55
N GLU A 184 11.43 0.35 9.94
CA GLU A 184 11.36 -0.12 11.33
C GLU A 184 12.74 -0.28 11.96
N ASP A 185 12.78 -0.22 13.30
CA ASP A 185 14.00 -0.19 14.10
C ASP A 185 14.56 -1.58 14.46
N GLN A 186 14.20 -2.61 13.67
CA GLN A 186 14.74 -3.95 13.83
C GLN A 186 16.10 -4.11 13.13
N LEU A 187 16.89 -5.07 13.62
CA LEU A 187 18.08 -5.54 12.90
C LEU A 187 17.65 -6.26 11.62
N ALA A 188 18.04 -5.74 10.45
CA ALA A 188 17.61 -6.26 9.16
C ALA A 188 17.91 -7.76 8.97
N ALA A 189 19.06 -8.24 9.47
CA ALA A 189 19.46 -9.64 9.37
C ALA A 189 18.65 -10.60 10.26
N GLU A 190 17.96 -10.07 11.30
CA GLU A 190 17.16 -10.83 12.26
C GLU A 190 15.70 -10.36 12.31
N LYS A 191 15.25 -9.68 11.26
CA LYS A 191 13.90 -9.10 11.18
C LYS A 191 12.83 -10.18 11.37
N LYS A 192 11.81 -9.83 12.13
CA LYS A 192 10.61 -10.64 12.37
C LYS A 192 9.36 -9.78 12.16
N CYS A 193 8.26 -10.40 11.77
CA CYS A 193 6.94 -9.77 11.81
C CYS A 193 6.65 -9.19 13.20
N GLY A 194 5.99 -8.06 13.27
CA GLY A 194 5.72 -7.32 14.51
C GLY A 194 5.10 -8.14 15.64
N HIS A 195 4.37 -9.20 15.31
CA HIS A 195 3.69 -10.09 16.26
C HIS A 195 4.46 -11.38 16.57
N LEU A 196 5.63 -11.58 15.96
CA LEU A 196 6.49 -12.72 16.26
C LEU A 196 7.47 -12.42 17.40
N GLY A 197 7.91 -13.47 18.08
CA GLY A 197 9.03 -13.40 19.02
C GLY A 197 10.38 -13.25 18.33
N GLY A 198 11.43 -13.03 19.12
CA GLY A 198 12.82 -12.99 18.64
C GLY A 198 13.18 -11.70 17.89
N LYS A 199 12.42 -10.64 18.03
CA LYS A 199 12.75 -9.33 17.46
C LYS A 199 13.98 -8.73 18.14
N VAL A 200 14.93 -8.28 17.33
CA VAL A 200 16.16 -7.62 17.75
C VAL A 200 16.14 -6.18 17.28
N LEU A 201 16.14 -5.22 18.20
CA LEU A 201 16.23 -3.80 17.88
C LEU A 201 17.67 -3.39 17.59
N VAL A 202 17.82 -2.39 16.74
CA VAL A 202 19.09 -1.64 16.63
C VAL A 202 19.07 -0.44 17.59
N PRO A 203 20.24 0.11 17.99
CA PRO A 203 20.29 1.34 18.79
C PRO A 203 19.50 2.47 18.16
N ILE A 204 18.93 3.34 18.98
CA ILE A 204 18.18 4.55 18.54
C ILE A 204 18.98 5.35 17.53
N SER A 205 20.27 5.61 17.79
CA SER A 205 21.14 6.35 16.87
C SER A 205 21.35 5.64 15.53
N THR A 206 21.31 4.31 15.52
CA THR A 206 21.41 3.54 14.26
C THR A 206 20.14 3.70 13.43
N HIS A 207 18.96 3.61 14.02
CA HIS A 207 17.71 3.81 13.28
C HIS A 207 17.53 5.26 12.82
N ILE A 208 17.96 6.26 13.60
CA ILE A 208 18.02 7.65 13.16
C ILE A 208 18.86 7.79 11.88
N ARG A 209 19.98 7.10 11.76
CA ARG A 209 20.79 7.09 10.53
C ARG A 209 20.04 6.47 9.34
N THR A 210 19.24 5.44 9.58
CA THR A 210 18.36 4.86 8.55
C THR A 210 17.29 5.87 8.09
N LEU A 211 16.64 6.57 9.02
CA LEU A 211 15.66 7.61 8.70
C LEU A 211 16.29 8.79 7.94
N ASN A 212 17.47 9.24 8.35
CA ASN A 212 18.23 10.27 7.64
C ASN A 212 18.62 9.82 6.23
N ALA A 213 19.02 8.57 6.04
CA ALA A 213 19.36 8.03 4.72
C ALA A 213 18.14 8.00 3.80
N ALA A 214 16.98 7.55 4.31
CA ALA A 214 15.73 7.55 3.56
C ALA A 214 15.29 8.98 3.21
N ARG A 215 15.38 9.93 4.16
CA ARG A 215 15.05 11.34 3.91
C ARG A 215 16.01 11.98 2.91
N LEU A 216 17.32 11.72 3.00
CA LEU A 216 18.30 12.19 2.05
C LEU A 216 18.00 11.69 0.62
N ALA A 217 17.63 10.41 0.49
CA ALA A 217 17.23 9.88 -0.82
C ALA A 217 16.03 10.63 -1.40
N ALA A 218 14.99 10.88 -0.59
CA ALA A 218 13.82 11.63 -1.03
C ALA A 218 14.15 13.07 -1.43
N ASP A 219 15.02 13.76 -0.67
CA ASP A 219 15.48 15.11 -0.97
C ASP A 219 16.35 15.16 -2.24
N VAL A 220 17.22 14.17 -2.44
CA VAL A 220 18.06 14.03 -3.66
C VAL A 220 17.20 13.78 -4.89
N GLU A 221 16.19 12.91 -4.80
CA GLU A 221 15.24 12.67 -5.89
C GLU A 221 14.23 13.82 -6.06
N GLY A 222 14.17 14.76 -5.12
CA GLY A 222 13.29 15.93 -5.18
C GLY A 222 11.82 15.61 -4.97
N VAL A 223 11.49 14.53 -4.24
CA VAL A 223 10.12 14.09 -3.98
C VAL A 223 9.82 14.28 -2.48
N PRO A 224 8.69 14.93 -2.11
CA PRO A 224 8.32 15.14 -0.71
C PRO A 224 7.71 13.88 -0.09
N THR A 225 8.34 12.73 -0.26
CA THR A 225 7.88 11.42 0.22
C THR A 225 7.55 11.49 1.71
N VAL A 226 6.39 10.95 2.08
CA VAL A 226 5.98 10.86 3.49
C VAL A 226 6.74 9.71 4.14
N LEU A 227 7.59 10.04 5.12
CA LEU A 227 8.40 9.08 5.85
C LEU A 227 7.75 8.73 7.18
N LEU A 228 7.39 7.45 7.35
CA LEU A 228 6.87 6.92 8.60
C LEU A 228 8.00 6.17 9.32
N CYS A 229 8.15 6.40 10.61
CA CYS A 229 9.04 5.64 11.47
C CYS A 229 8.23 4.63 12.28
N ARG A 230 8.57 3.35 12.17
CA ARG A 230 8.01 2.30 13.00
C ARG A 230 9.00 1.93 14.11
N THR A 231 8.49 1.73 15.34
CA THR A 231 9.24 1.07 16.41
C THR A 231 8.55 -0.22 16.84
N ASP A 232 9.32 -1.26 17.01
CA ASP A 232 8.90 -2.57 17.50
C ASP A 232 9.17 -2.78 19.00
N ALA A 233 9.53 -1.71 19.72
CA ALA A 233 10.04 -1.78 21.08
C ALA A 233 9.03 -2.33 22.10
N GLN A 234 7.71 -2.24 21.85
CA GLN A 234 6.71 -2.73 22.81
C GLN A 234 6.87 -4.22 23.12
N SER A 235 7.17 -5.01 22.12
CA SER A 235 7.27 -6.48 22.26
C SER A 235 8.63 -7.06 21.92
N ALA A 236 9.60 -6.23 21.50
CA ALA A 236 10.97 -6.68 21.29
C ALA A 236 11.63 -7.06 22.63
N GLN A 237 12.47 -8.09 22.57
CA GLN A 237 13.16 -8.61 23.76
C GLN A 237 14.67 -8.44 23.69
N LEU A 238 15.19 -8.02 22.55
CA LEU A 238 16.64 -7.98 22.30
C LEU A 238 17.05 -6.65 21.67
N LEU A 239 18.27 -6.20 21.98
CA LEU A 239 18.94 -5.04 21.42
C LEU A 239 20.36 -5.42 21.01
N THR A 240 20.83 -4.95 19.85
CA THR A 240 22.16 -5.30 19.33
C THR A 240 23.32 -4.75 20.15
N ALA A 241 23.21 -3.49 20.66
CA ALA A 241 24.30 -2.81 21.36
C ALA A 241 23.75 -1.68 22.26
N ASP A 242 24.52 -1.34 23.30
CA ASP A 242 24.22 -0.31 24.31
C ASP A 242 24.94 1.04 24.04
N VAL A 243 25.25 1.29 22.79
CA VAL A 243 26.02 2.49 22.39
C VAL A 243 25.23 3.79 22.51
N ASP A 244 23.91 3.71 22.52
CA ASP A 244 23.02 4.87 22.70
C ASP A 244 22.54 4.94 24.16
N GLU A 245 22.77 6.10 24.80
CA GLU A 245 22.43 6.30 26.22
C GLU A 245 20.92 6.22 26.46
N ARG A 246 20.10 6.54 25.47
CA ARG A 246 18.62 6.49 25.56
C ARG A 246 18.08 5.07 25.62
N ASP A 247 18.82 4.08 25.13
CA ASP A 247 18.46 2.67 25.20
C ASP A 247 18.85 2.02 26.54
N ARG A 248 19.90 2.51 27.21
CA ARG A 248 20.46 1.92 28.44
C ARG A 248 19.47 1.69 29.59
N PRO A 249 18.51 2.62 29.85
CA PRO A 249 17.52 2.40 30.91
C PRO A 249 16.67 1.13 30.73
N PHE A 250 16.49 0.68 29.47
CA PHE A 250 15.58 -0.40 29.08
C PHE A 250 16.24 -1.75 28.93
N ILE A 251 17.55 -1.84 29.06
CA ILE A 251 18.30 -3.12 28.91
C ILE A 251 18.89 -3.60 30.23
N GLY A 252 19.04 -4.91 30.33
CA GLY A 252 19.77 -5.58 31.42
C GLY A 252 21.24 -5.80 31.07
N ASN A 253 21.97 -6.38 32.02
CA ASN A 253 23.39 -6.74 31.84
C ASN A 253 23.57 -8.10 31.15
N GLU A 254 22.51 -8.91 31.09
CA GLU A 254 22.53 -10.23 30.46
C GLU A 254 22.56 -10.13 28.95
N ARG A 255 23.33 -11.03 28.34
CA ARG A 255 23.40 -11.18 26.89
C ARG A 255 22.95 -12.57 26.45
N THR A 256 22.46 -12.65 25.20
CA THR A 256 22.21 -13.92 24.55
C THR A 256 23.52 -14.55 24.07
N PRO A 257 23.53 -15.85 23.66
CA PRO A 257 24.72 -16.48 23.07
C PRO A 257 25.27 -15.74 21.85
N GLU A 258 24.39 -15.07 21.07
CA GLU A 258 24.76 -14.23 19.91
C GLU A 258 25.33 -12.86 20.33
N GLY A 259 25.26 -12.50 21.61
CA GLY A 259 25.78 -11.25 22.15
C GLY A 259 24.78 -10.12 22.25
N PHE A 260 23.51 -10.32 21.94
CA PHE A 260 22.46 -9.29 22.06
C PHE A 260 22.14 -9.01 23.53
N PHE A 261 21.88 -7.75 23.87
CA PHE A 261 21.36 -7.38 25.17
C PHE A 261 19.90 -7.79 25.32
N ARG A 262 19.51 -8.23 26.52
CA ARG A 262 18.12 -8.50 26.86
C ARG A 262 17.44 -7.21 27.28
N ILE A 263 16.27 -6.92 26.70
CA ILE A 263 15.39 -5.84 27.10
C ILE A 263 14.67 -6.25 28.40
N LYS A 264 14.57 -5.32 29.34
CA LYS A 264 13.92 -5.56 30.65
C LYS A 264 12.42 -5.89 30.45
N PRO A 265 11.90 -6.90 31.11
CA PRO A 265 10.47 -7.21 31.05
C PRO A 265 9.61 -6.04 31.55
N GLY A 266 8.45 -5.84 30.93
CA GLY A 266 7.43 -4.87 31.34
C GLY A 266 7.67 -3.41 30.95
N CYS A 267 8.79 -3.09 30.30
CA CYS A 267 9.07 -1.71 29.88
C CYS A 267 8.58 -1.35 28.45
N GLY A 268 7.87 -2.26 27.77
CA GLY A 268 7.59 -2.17 26.33
C GLY A 268 6.97 -0.85 25.87
N VAL A 269 5.91 -0.36 26.52
CA VAL A 269 5.28 0.93 26.15
C VAL A 269 6.21 2.11 26.47
N ASP A 270 6.88 2.11 27.63
CA ASP A 270 7.83 3.15 27.99
C ASP A 270 9.02 3.21 27.03
N TYR A 271 9.49 2.04 26.59
CA TYR A 271 10.57 1.97 25.63
C TYR A 271 10.12 2.44 24.23
N ALA A 272 8.89 2.08 23.82
CA ALA A 272 8.31 2.59 22.58
C ALA A 272 8.17 4.13 22.61
N ILE A 273 7.74 4.70 23.75
CA ILE A 273 7.67 6.16 23.96
C ILE A 273 9.06 6.80 23.85
N ALA A 274 10.06 6.29 24.56
CA ALA A 274 11.43 6.82 24.50
C ALA A 274 11.99 6.82 23.08
N ARG A 275 11.76 5.75 22.32
CA ARG A 275 12.12 5.66 20.92
C ARG A 275 11.30 6.59 20.04
N GLY A 276 9.99 6.64 20.22
CA GLY A 276 9.11 7.57 19.51
C GLY A 276 9.56 9.03 19.65
N LEU A 277 9.87 9.47 20.87
CA LEU A 277 10.42 10.81 21.15
C LEU A 277 11.74 11.06 20.40
N ALA A 278 12.63 10.06 20.38
CA ALA A 278 13.90 10.18 19.68
C ALA A 278 13.74 10.24 18.15
N PHE A 279 12.76 9.56 17.59
CA PHE A 279 12.51 9.45 16.15
C PHE A 279 11.61 10.57 15.60
N ALA A 280 10.82 11.22 16.46
CA ALA A 280 9.88 12.26 16.05
C ALA A 280 10.49 13.36 15.19
N PRO A 281 11.70 13.90 15.45
CA PRO A 281 12.30 14.92 14.61
C PRO A 281 12.68 14.43 13.20
N TYR A 282 12.80 13.11 12.97
CA TYR A 282 13.34 12.53 11.74
C TYR A 282 12.30 11.89 10.83
N SER A 283 11.04 11.86 11.24
CA SER A 283 9.95 11.25 10.47
C SER A 283 8.73 12.15 10.42
N ASP A 284 7.88 11.97 9.41
CA ASP A 284 6.62 12.71 9.28
C ASP A 284 5.55 12.14 10.23
N LEU A 285 5.47 10.81 10.32
CA LEU A 285 4.57 10.10 11.23
C LEU A 285 5.37 9.10 12.09
N LEU A 286 4.85 8.85 13.27
CA LEU A 286 5.33 7.78 14.13
C LEU A 286 4.32 6.63 14.18
N TRP A 287 4.82 5.42 14.09
CA TRP A 287 4.08 4.18 14.27
C TRP A 287 4.80 3.34 15.33
N TRP A 288 4.11 3.00 16.39
CA TRP A 288 4.57 1.99 17.34
C TRP A 288 3.75 0.71 17.11
N GLU A 289 4.44 -0.41 16.93
CA GLU A 289 3.79 -1.70 16.70
C GLU A 289 3.24 -2.24 18.01
N THR A 290 1.94 -2.55 18.03
CA THR A 290 1.22 -2.97 19.24
C THR A 290 0.91 -4.46 19.22
N SER A 291 0.79 -5.06 20.40
CA SER A 291 0.40 -6.48 20.55
C SER A 291 -1.11 -6.67 20.72
N ASP A 292 -1.80 -5.62 21.13
CA ASP A 292 -3.24 -5.61 21.45
C ASP A 292 -3.89 -4.26 21.05
N PRO A 293 -5.20 -4.24 20.73
CA PRO A 293 -5.91 -2.99 20.46
C PRO A 293 -6.27 -2.27 21.78
N ASN A 294 -5.24 -1.81 22.50
CA ASN A 294 -5.37 -1.16 23.80
C ASN A 294 -5.44 0.37 23.62
N LEU A 295 -6.61 0.96 23.90
CA LEU A 295 -6.82 2.40 23.79
C LEU A 295 -6.08 3.21 24.86
N GLU A 296 -5.85 2.64 26.07
CA GLU A 296 -5.12 3.31 27.14
C GLU A 296 -3.64 3.46 26.78
N ASP A 297 -3.00 2.39 26.28
CA ASP A 297 -1.62 2.44 25.81
C ASP A 297 -1.49 3.36 24.58
N ALA A 298 -2.49 3.37 23.69
CA ALA A 298 -2.51 4.27 22.54
C ALA A 298 -2.59 5.74 22.97
N GLN A 299 -3.43 6.06 23.96
CA GLN A 299 -3.52 7.40 24.52
C GLN A 299 -2.22 7.80 25.22
N ARG A 300 -1.65 6.91 26.03
CA ARG A 300 -0.39 7.14 26.75
C ARG A 300 0.77 7.45 25.80
N PHE A 301 0.89 6.68 24.71
CA PHE A 301 1.90 6.94 23.68
C PHE A 301 1.66 8.30 23.01
N ALA A 302 0.43 8.59 22.61
CA ALA A 302 0.07 9.84 21.93
C ALA A 302 0.34 11.05 22.83
N ASP A 303 -0.09 11.02 24.11
CA ASP A 303 0.10 12.10 25.07
C ASP A 303 1.60 12.41 25.30
N ALA A 304 2.41 11.36 25.44
CA ALA A 304 3.85 11.53 25.63
C ALA A 304 4.52 12.17 24.39
N ILE A 305 4.14 11.74 23.20
CA ILE A 305 4.68 12.35 21.96
C ILE A 305 4.20 13.78 21.79
N HIS A 306 2.92 14.08 22.02
CA HIS A 306 2.36 15.41 21.81
C HIS A 306 2.79 16.42 22.88
N ALA A 307 3.22 15.97 24.05
CA ALA A 307 3.80 16.85 25.08
C ALA A 307 5.09 17.52 24.59
N GLU A 308 5.91 16.82 23.80
CA GLU A 308 7.19 17.36 23.27
C GLU A 308 7.07 17.81 21.80
N PHE A 309 6.20 17.15 21.02
CA PHE A 309 5.98 17.42 19.59
C PHE A 309 4.50 17.65 19.31
N PRO A 310 3.94 18.82 19.68
CA PRO A 310 2.52 19.11 19.46
C PRO A 310 2.12 18.96 18.00
N GLY A 311 1.04 18.20 17.75
CA GLY A 311 0.52 17.97 16.41
C GLY A 311 1.28 16.93 15.59
N LYS A 312 2.26 16.22 16.15
CA LYS A 312 2.95 15.11 15.49
C LYS A 312 1.94 14.04 15.08
N MET A 313 1.87 13.72 13.80
CA MET A 313 0.95 12.71 13.29
C MET A 313 1.43 11.31 13.68
N LEU A 314 0.46 10.46 14.01
CA LEU A 314 0.69 9.06 14.37
C LEU A 314 0.04 8.13 13.35
N ALA A 315 0.58 6.91 13.25
CA ALA A 315 0.02 5.82 12.45
C ALA A 315 -0.30 4.62 13.35
N TYR A 316 -1.31 3.84 12.97
CA TYR A 316 -1.75 2.68 13.73
C TYR A 316 -2.04 1.48 12.83
N ASN A 317 -1.45 0.34 13.15
CA ASN A 317 -1.77 -0.94 12.53
C ASN A 317 -2.98 -1.57 13.23
N CYS A 318 -4.14 -1.53 12.57
CA CYS A 318 -5.33 -2.28 12.98
C CYS A 318 -5.12 -3.77 12.64
N SER A 319 -4.18 -4.41 13.31
CA SER A 319 -3.61 -5.68 12.94
C SER A 319 -4.63 -6.79 12.77
N PRO A 320 -4.54 -7.60 11.70
CA PRO A 320 -5.32 -8.83 11.55
C PRO A 320 -4.88 -9.93 12.54
N SER A 321 -3.74 -9.79 13.20
CA SER A 321 -3.29 -10.71 14.26
C SER A 321 -4.09 -10.54 15.55
N PHE A 322 -4.82 -9.44 15.71
CA PHE A 322 -5.74 -9.28 16.82
C PHE A 322 -7.02 -10.06 16.58
N ASN A 323 -7.46 -10.83 17.57
CA ASN A 323 -8.84 -11.31 17.56
C ASN A 323 -9.73 -10.21 18.15
N TRP A 324 -10.16 -9.28 17.29
CA TRP A 324 -10.92 -8.08 17.67
C TRP A 324 -12.09 -8.37 18.59
N LYS A 325 -12.92 -9.38 18.25
CA LYS A 325 -14.11 -9.75 19.06
C LYS A 325 -13.76 -10.36 20.41
N LYS A 326 -12.58 -10.95 20.58
CA LYS A 326 -12.10 -11.43 21.89
C LYS A 326 -11.55 -10.30 22.75
N LYS A 327 -11.06 -9.24 22.13
CA LYS A 327 -10.38 -8.15 22.83
C LYS A 327 -11.32 -6.99 23.18
N LEU A 328 -12.27 -6.70 22.32
CA LEU A 328 -13.15 -5.54 22.45
C LEU A 328 -14.63 -5.91 22.18
N PRO A 329 -15.59 -5.29 22.89
CA PRO A 329 -17.00 -5.39 22.55
C PRO A 329 -17.32 -4.70 21.23
N ALA A 330 -18.44 -5.06 20.60
CA ALA A 330 -18.79 -4.65 19.25
C ALA A 330 -18.88 -3.12 19.06
N ASP A 331 -19.40 -2.40 20.03
CA ASP A 331 -19.50 -0.94 20.04
C ASP A 331 -18.12 -0.28 20.06
N LYS A 332 -17.18 -0.82 20.82
CA LYS A 332 -15.77 -0.36 20.84
C LYS A 332 -15.03 -0.68 19.55
N ILE A 333 -15.27 -1.85 18.94
CA ILE A 333 -14.72 -2.15 17.62
C ILE A 333 -15.23 -1.13 16.59
N ALA A 334 -16.54 -0.82 16.61
CA ALA A 334 -17.16 0.12 15.67
C ALA A 334 -16.67 1.57 15.83
N SER A 335 -16.24 1.98 17.03
CA SER A 335 -15.71 3.33 17.28
C SER A 335 -14.19 3.43 17.22
N PHE A 336 -13.47 2.32 17.30
CA PHE A 336 -12.03 2.24 17.54
C PHE A 336 -11.20 3.22 16.68
N GLN A 337 -11.38 3.18 15.35
CA GLN A 337 -10.62 4.02 14.44
C GLN A 337 -10.89 5.52 14.66
N ARG A 338 -12.13 5.89 14.95
CA ARG A 338 -12.49 7.28 15.27
C ARG A 338 -11.92 7.72 16.62
N ASP A 339 -11.84 6.80 17.58
CA ASP A 339 -11.33 7.11 18.91
C ASP A 339 -9.81 7.33 18.87
N ILE A 340 -9.05 6.47 18.21
CA ILE A 340 -7.60 6.68 18.04
C ILE A 340 -7.29 7.90 17.12
N ALA A 341 -8.15 8.21 16.16
CA ALA A 341 -7.99 9.40 15.33
C ALA A 341 -8.00 10.70 16.17
N LYS A 342 -8.84 10.78 17.22
CA LYS A 342 -8.87 11.90 18.15
C LYS A 342 -7.56 12.04 18.94
N MET A 343 -6.83 10.94 19.13
CA MET A 343 -5.51 10.90 19.76
C MET A 343 -4.37 11.27 18.81
N GLY A 344 -4.66 11.58 17.53
CA GLY A 344 -3.65 11.96 16.53
C GLY A 344 -3.18 10.84 15.61
N TYR A 345 -3.77 9.64 15.66
CA TYR A 345 -3.49 8.55 14.72
C TYR A 345 -4.17 8.84 13.38
N ARG A 346 -3.49 9.62 12.55
CA ARG A 346 -4.00 10.13 11.28
C ARG A 346 -3.96 9.12 10.14
N PHE A 347 -3.05 8.15 10.19
CA PHE A 347 -2.95 7.07 9.21
C PHE A 347 -3.21 5.72 9.87
N GLN A 348 -4.19 4.99 9.37
CA GLN A 348 -4.64 3.73 9.96
C GLN A 348 -4.80 2.68 8.88
N PHE A 349 -4.39 1.45 9.15
CA PHE A 349 -4.36 0.42 8.12
C PHE A 349 -4.56 -0.99 8.68
N VAL A 350 -5.09 -1.89 7.81
CA VAL A 350 -5.14 -3.33 8.06
C VAL A 350 -4.14 -3.99 7.12
N THR A 351 -3.03 -4.45 7.66
CA THR A 351 -1.87 -4.89 6.88
C THR A 351 -2.16 -6.03 5.90
N LEU A 352 -2.91 -7.06 6.31
CA LEU A 352 -3.10 -8.30 5.56
C LEU A 352 -4.51 -8.45 4.97
N ALA A 353 -5.23 -7.34 4.77
CA ALA A 353 -6.61 -7.38 4.28
C ALA A 353 -6.71 -8.08 2.92
N GLY A 354 -5.79 -7.81 2.00
CA GLY A 354 -5.75 -8.43 0.68
C GLY A 354 -5.53 -9.94 0.76
N PHE A 355 -4.59 -10.38 1.59
CA PHE A 355 -4.32 -11.81 1.78
C PHE A 355 -5.55 -12.55 2.34
N HIS A 356 -6.15 -12.03 3.40
CA HIS A 356 -7.28 -12.70 4.04
C HIS A 356 -8.54 -12.72 3.16
N SER A 357 -8.86 -11.63 2.48
CA SER A 357 -10.04 -11.57 1.60
C SER A 357 -9.88 -12.51 0.40
N LEU A 358 -8.71 -12.51 -0.25
CA LEU A 358 -8.42 -13.39 -1.38
C LEU A 358 -8.52 -14.87 -0.99
N ASN A 359 -7.85 -15.26 0.10
CA ASN A 359 -7.79 -16.66 0.51
C ASN A 359 -9.15 -17.18 0.97
N LEU A 360 -9.90 -16.41 1.77
CA LEU A 360 -11.23 -16.84 2.24
C LEU A 360 -12.22 -16.95 1.08
N SER A 361 -12.22 -16.00 0.14
CA SER A 361 -13.10 -16.02 -1.03
C SER A 361 -12.83 -17.25 -1.88
N MET A 362 -11.57 -17.52 -2.22
CA MET A 362 -11.18 -18.70 -3.00
C MET A 362 -11.49 -20.01 -2.28
N PHE A 363 -11.20 -20.09 -0.96
CA PHE A 363 -11.52 -21.28 -0.16
C PHE A 363 -13.01 -21.61 -0.19
N ASN A 364 -13.87 -20.60 -0.01
CA ASN A 364 -15.32 -20.79 -0.01
C ASN A 364 -15.83 -21.25 -1.39
N LEU A 365 -15.36 -20.61 -2.45
CA LEU A 365 -15.69 -21.00 -3.82
C LEU A 365 -15.25 -22.43 -4.11
N ALA A 366 -13.97 -22.77 -3.86
CA ALA A 366 -13.43 -24.11 -4.14
C ALA A 366 -14.18 -25.21 -3.36
N ARG A 367 -14.50 -24.95 -2.08
CA ARG A 367 -15.27 -25.87 -1.24
C ARG A 367 -16.67 -26.13 -1.81
N GLY A 368 -17.35 -25.06 -2.24
CA GLY A 368 -18.67 -25.16 -2.83
C GLY A 368 -18.64 -25.82 -4.22
N TYR A 369 -17.67 -25.44 -5.04
CA TYR A 369 -17.51 -25.95 -6.40
C TYR A 369 -17.21 -27.46 -6.43
N LYS A 370 -16.38 -27.95 -5.51
CA LYS A 370 -16.08 -29.38 -5.36
C LYS A 370 -17.33 -30.27 -5.32
N ASP A 371 -18.35 -29.81 -4.58
CA ASP A 371 -19.53 -30.64 -4.31
C ASP A 371 -20.74 -30.26 -5.19
N ARG A 372 -20.84 -29.01 -5.68
CA ARG A 372 -22.01 -28.46 -6.39
C ARG A 372 -21.68 -27.91 -7.78
N GLY A 373 -20.40 -27.93 -8.22
CA GLY A 373 -19.99 -27.49 -9.55
C GLY A 373 -20.43 -26.06 -9.85
N MET A 374 -20.98 -25.86 -11.05
CA MET A 374 -21.39 -24.53 -11.55
C MET A 374 -22.47 -23.85 -10.69
N ALA A 375 -23.25 -24.59 -9.92
CA ALA A 375 -24.20 -23.97 -8.99
C ALA A 375 -23.50 -23.09 -7.93
N ALA A 376 -22.35 -23.53 -7.44
CA ALA A 376 -21.57 -22.73 -6.51
C ALA A 376 -20.88 -21.53 -7.18
N TYR A 377 -20.42 -21.69 -8.42
CA TYR A 377 -19.83 -20.60 -9.19
C TYR A 377 -20.88 -19.52 -9.52
N SER A 378 -22.08 -19.93 -9.95
CA SER A 378 -23.15 -18.98 -10.26
C SER A 378 -23.59 -18.15 -9.06
N GLU A 379 -23.49 -18.68 -7.83
CA GLU A 379 -23.73 -17.90 -6.60
C GLU A 379 -22.74 -16.75 -6.43
N LEU A 380 -21.45 -16.97 -6.73
CA LEU A 380 -20.44 -15.89 -6.75
C LEU A 380 -20.80 -14.86 -7.82
N GLN A 381 -21.11 -15.31 -9.02
CA GLN A 381 -21.47 -14.45 -10.14
C GLN A 381 -22.70 -13.59 -9.83
N GLN A 382 -23.75 -14.17 -9.23
CA GLN A 382 -24.92 -13.40 -8.81
C GLN A 382 -24.60 -12.39 -7.69
N ALA A 383 -23.67 -12.70 -6.79
CA ALA A 383 -23.19 -11.73 -5.79
C ALA A 383 -22.42 -10.57 -6.43
N GLU A 384 -21.64 -10.83 -7.48
CA GLU A 384 -20.95 -9.79 -8.26
C GLU A 384 -21.97 -8.85 -8.96
N PHE A 385 -22.98 -9.40 -9.64
CA PHE A 385 -24.04 -8.60 -10.25
C PHE A 385 -24.83 -7.78 -9.23
N ALA A 386 -25.12 -8.34 -8.07
CA ALA A 386 -25.79 -7.62 -6.99
C ALA A 386 -24.96 -6.46 -6.44
N ALA A 387 -23.65 -6.47 -6.59
CA ALA A 387 -22.74 -5.41 -6.16
C ALA A 387 -22.53 -4.29 -7.21
N GLU A 388 -22.97 -4.48 -8.46
CA GLU A 388 -22.81 -3.47 -9.51
C GLU A 388 -23.44 -2.11 -9.17
N PRO A 389 -24.65 -2.03 -8.57
CA PRO A 389 -25.22 -0.75 -8.17
C PRO A 389 -24.40 -0.01 -7.09
N GLU A 390 -23.55 -0.74 -6.36
CA GLU A 390 -22.62 -0.17 -5.36
C GLU A 390 -21.27 0.26 -5.98
N GLY A 391 -21.10 0.10 -7.30
CA GLY A 391 -19.88 0.51 -8.03
C GLY A 391 -18.92 -0.62 -8.36
N TYR A 392 -19.24 -1.89 -8.08
CA TYR A 392 -18.43 -3.03 -8.51
C TYR A 392 -18.51 -3.22 -10.03
N THR A 393 -17.38 -3.40 -10.71
CA THR A 393 -17.36 -3.44 -12.18
C THR A 393 -16.57 -4.62 -12.75
N ALA A 394 -16.00 -5.48 -11.91
CA ALA A 394 -15.16 -6.58 -12.41
C ALA A 394 -15.96 -7.72 -13.08
N THR A 395 -17.30 -7.69 -13.02
CA THR A 395 -18.18 -8.48 -13.88
C THR A 395 -17.87 -8.23 -15.36
N ARG A 396 -17.49 -7.01 -15.70
CA ARG A 396 -17.07 -6.60 -17.05
C ARG A 396 -15.55 -6.76 -17.20
N HIS A 397 -15.04 -7.98 -17.03
CA HIS A 397 -13.62 -8.25 -16.91
C HIS A 397 -12.79 -7.82 -18.14
N GLN A 398 -13.32 -7.89 -19.36
CA GLN A 398 -12.63 -7.40 -20.56
C GLN A 398 -12.45 -5.87 -20.53
N ARG A 399 -13.49 -5.15 -20.10
CA ARG A 399 -13.40 -3.71 -19.87
C ARG A 399 -12.40 -3.38 -18.78
N GLU A 400 -12.44 -4.11 -17.69
CA GLU A 400 -11.60 -3.88 -16.49
C GLU A 400 -10.11 -3.94 -16.80
N VAL A 401 -9.69 -4.77 -17.76
CA VAL A 401 -8.31 -4.85 -18.22
C VAL A 401 -8.01 -3.99 -19.45
N GLY A 402 -9.01 -3.31 -20.03
CA GLY A 402 -8.84 -2.27 -21.05
C GLY A 402 -8.90 -2.74 -22.49
N VAL A 403 -9.73 -3.74 -22.82
CA VAL A 403 -9.91 -4.16 -24.21
C VAL A 403 -10.33 -2.99 -25.09
N GLY A 404 -11.34 -2.20 -24.69
CA GLY A 404 -11.78 -1.01 -25.43
C GLY A 404 -10.71 0.07 -25.57
N TYR A 405 -9.87 0.26 -24.54
CA TYR A 405 -8.72 1.15 -24.63
C TYR A 405 -7.74 0.72 -25.73
N PHE A 406 -7.44 -0.58 -25.84
CA PHE A 406 -6.54 -1.08 -26.89
C PHE A 406 -7.18 -1.06 -28.28
N ASP A 407 -8.48 -1.23 -28.39
CA ASP A 407 -9.20 -0.99 -29.63
C ASP A 407 -9.07 0.48 -30.09
N ALA A 408 -9.21 1.42 -29.17
CA ALA A 408 -8.98 2.84 -29.46
C ALA A 408 -7.53 3.11 -29.90
N VAL A 409 -6.53 2.44 -29.30
CA VAL A 409 -5.13 2.51 -29.73
C VAL A 409 -4.98 1.95 -31.15
N ALA A 410 -5.57 0.78 -31.47
CA ALA A 410 -5.51 0.16 -32.80
C ALA A 410 -6.15 1.08 -33.87
N MET A 411 -7.30 1.67 -33.56
CA MET A 411 -7.96 2.64 -34.44
C MET A 411 -7.11 3.88 -34.68
N ALA A 412 -6.47 4.42 -33.63
CA ALA A 412 -5.59 5.57 -33.77
C ALA A 412 -4.37 5.29 -34.63
N ILE A 413 -3.73 4.12 -34.45
CA ILE A 413 -2.56 3.67 -35.24
C ILE A 413 -2.93 3.54 -36.72
N SER A 414 -4.12 3.03 -37.05
CA SER A 414 -4.57 2.75 -38.42
C SER A 414 -5.31 3.92 -39.09
N GLY A 415 -5.35 5.10 -38.47
CA GLY A 415 -6.10 6.26 -38.98
C GLY A 415 -7.61 5.99 -39.07
N GLY A 416 -8.15 5.24 -38.14
CA GLY A 416 -9.58 4.91 -38.06
C GLY A 416 -10.03 3.72 -38.94
N LYS A 417 -9.10 2.90 -39.43
CA LYS A 417 -9.39 1.82 -40.39
C LYS A 417 -9.02 0.43 -39.91
N SER A 418 -8.91 0.20 -38.59
CA SER A 418 -8.62 -1.13 -38.06
C SER A 418 -9.82 -2.07 -38.23
N SER A 419 -9.58 -3.27 -38.76
CA SER A 419 -10.54 -4.36 -38.79
C SER A 419 -10.29 -5.44 -37.73
N THR A 420 -9.30 -5.20 -36.85
CA THR A 420 -8.87 -6.16 -35.82
C THR A 420 -9.21 -5.66 -34.40
N THR A 421 -10.27 -4.83 -34.27
CA THR A 421 -10.80 -4.45 -32.98
C THR A 421 -11.44 -5.64 -32.29
N ALA A 422 -11.17 -5.84 -31.00
CA ALA A 422 -11.62 -7.01 -30.26
C ALA A 422 -13.11 -6.95 -29.88
N LEU A 423 -13.66 -5.75 -29.71
CA LEU A 423 -15.06 -5.55 -29.34
C LEU A 423 -16.02 -5.76 -30.51
N SER A 424 -15.58 -5.46 -31.74
CA SER A 424 -16.43 -5.60 -32.91
C SER A 424 -16.71 -7.08 -33.19
N GLY A 425 -17.97 -7.51 -33.04
CA GLY A 425 -18.40 -8.88 -33.18
C GLY A 425 -18.08 -9.80 -31.98
N SER A 426 -17.71 -9.22 -30.84
CA SER A 426 -17.54 -9.97 -29.61
C SER A 426 -18.87 -10.50 -29.09
N THR A 427 -18.88 -11.72 -28.54
CA THR A 427 -20.01 -12.29 -27.80
C THR A 427 -20.21 -11.63 -26.44
N GLU A 428 -19.21 -10.88 -25.96
CA GLU A 428 -19.22 -10.16 -24.69
C GLU A 428 -19.56 -8.67 -24.87
N ALA A 429 -20.16 -8.27 -26.00
CA ALA A 429 -20.49 -6.88 -26.31
C ALA A 429 -21.35 -6.22 -25.21
N ASP A 430 -22.21 -6.98 -24.54
CA ASP A 430 -23.07 -6.50 -23.46
C ASP A 430 -22.29 -6.05 -22.21
N GLN A 431 -21.04 -6.49 -22.06
CA GLN A 431 -20.16 -6.03 -20.98
C GLN A 431 -19.78 -4.54 -21.09
N PHE A 432 -19.97 -3.94 -22.27
CA PHE A 432 -19.54 -2.58 -22.58
C PHE A 432 -20.71 -1.59 -22.76
N HIS A 433 -21.96 -2.08 -22.68
CA HIS A 433 -23.16 -1.24 -22.74
C HIS A 433 -23.68 -0.96 -21.32
N ASP A 434 -23.99 0.31 -21.05
CA ASP A 434 -24.71 0.69 -19.84
C ASP A 434 -26.12 0.08 -19.84
N HIS A 435 -26.47 -0.65 -18.79
CA HIS A 435 -27.81 -1.24 -18.62
C HIS A 435 -28.96 -0.20 -18.49
N SER A 436 -28.66 1.10 -18.56
CA SER A 436 -29.65 2.18 -18.45
C SER A 436 -30.58 2.34 -19.66
N GLU A 437 -30.32 1.63 -20.80
CA GLU A 437 -31.15 1.69 -22.00
C GLU A 437 -31.97 0.42 -22.32
N ALA A 438 -31.95 -0.60 -21.46
CA ALA A 438 -32.53 -1.92 -21.76
C ALA A 438 -33.99 -2.13 -21.29
N GLU A 439 -34.71 -1.13 -20.79
CA GLU A 439 -36.14 -1.24 -20.47
C GLU A 439 -37.06 -0.93 -21.68
N GLY A 440 -36.74 -1.33 -22.87
CA GLY A 440 -37.58 -0.96 -24.00
C GLY A 440 -37.77 -1.92 -25.16
N LYS A 441 -37.07 -3.03 -25.26
CA LYS A 441 -37.37 -4.02 -26.34
C LYS A 441 -37.03 -5.43 -25.89
N GLY A 442 -38.05 -6.24 -25.71
CA GLY A 442 -37.91 -7.70 -25.48
C GLY A 442 -37.15 -8.34 -26.63
N SER A 443 -35.98 -8.88 -26.34
CA SER A 443 -35.22 -9.75 -27.22
C SER A 443 -35.34 -11.18 -26.72
N PRO A 444 -35.49 -12.19 -27.59
CA PRO A 444 -35.67 -13.55 -27.16
C PRO A 444 -34.39 -14.08 -26.52
N HIS A 445 -34.57 -14.72 -25.37
CA HIS A 445 -33.52 -15.47 -24.68
C HIS A 445 -32.72 -16.34 -25.64
N ARG A 446 -31.43 -16.10 -25.76
CA ARG A 446 -30.44 -17.09 -26.15
C ARG A 446 -29.65 -17.42 -24.91
N ASP A 447 -29.90 -18.62 -24.38
CA ASP A 447 -29.15 -19.23 -23.29
C ASP A 447 -27.83 -19.82 -23.83
N ASP A 448 -26.91 -18.98 -24.29
CA ASP A 448 -25.56 -19.42 -24.66
C ASP A 448 -24.55 -18.46 -24.10
N TYR A 449 -24.17 -18.67 -22.82
CA TYR A 449 -22.99 -18.09 -22.22
C TYR A 449 -21.78 -18.96 -22.55
N ASP A 450 -21.00 -18.54 -23.55
CA ASP A 450 -19.64 -19.06 -23.78
C ASP A 450 -18.67 -18.13 -23.06
N ASP A 451 -17.97 -18.62 -22.04
CA ASP A 451 -17.01 -17.86 -21.23
C ASP A 451 -15.66 -17.60 -21.93
N GLY A 452 -15.55 -17.92 -23.22
CA GLY A 452 -14.38 -17.58 -24.04
C GLY A 452 -13.07 -18.28 -23.65
N LEU A 453 -13.12 -19.28 -22.76
CA LEU A 453 -11.95 -19.98 -22.26
C LEU A 453 -11.69 -21.34 -22.92
N VAL A 454 -12.45 -21.76 -23.93
CA VAL A 454 -12.19 -22.98 -24.63
C VAL A 454 -11.50 -22.70 -25.94
N HIS A 455 -10.21 -22.51 -25.93
CA HIS A 455 -9.40 -22.76 -27.11
C HIS A 455 -9.40 -24.27 -27.38
N SER A 456 -10.20 -24.75 -28.34
CA SER A 456 -10.05 -26.08 -28.89
C SER A 456 -8.71 -26.15 -29.60
N HIS A 457 -7.70 -26.61 -28.92
CA HIS A 457 -6.48 -27.08 -29.58
C HIS A 457 -6.79 -28.37 -30.28
N THR A 458 -7.20 -28.32 -31.53
CA THR A 458 -7.16 -29.46 -32.47
C THR A 458 -5.70 -29.78 -32.81
N TRP A 459 -5.06 -30.45 -31.85
CA TRP A 459 -3.81 -31.14 -32.12
C TRP A 459 -3.95 -32.57 -31.73
N ALA A 460 -3.74 -33.42 -32.66
CA ALA A 460 -3.67 -34.85 -32.51
C ALA A 460 -4.89 -35.58 -33.03
N THR A 461 -4.93 -35.75 -34.33
CA THR A 461 -5.14 -37.08 -34.95
C THR A 461 -4.58 -37.07 -36.34
N ALA A 462 -3.31 -37.36 -36.47
CA ALA A 462 -2.73 -37.91 -37.68
C ALA A 462 -1.75 -39.01 -37.26
N THR A 463 -2.31 -40.13 -36.84
CA THR A 463 -1.61 -41.42 -36.91
C THR A 463 -2.48 -42.33 -37.74
N GLY A 464 -2.01 -42.67 -38.86
CA GLY A 464 -2.69 -43.65 -39.68
C GLY A 464 -1.96 -43.96 -40.96
N LYS A 465 -1.04 -44.89 -40.91
CA LYS A 465 -0.35 -45.62 -41.94
C LYS A 465 0.83 -44.94 -42.59
#